data_06acece121d1ee84c1b93822476b9584
#
_entry.id   06acece121d1ee84c1b93822476b9584
#
_cell.length_a   1.000
_cell.length_b   1.000
_cell.length_c   1.000
_cell.angle_alpha   90.00
_cell.angle_beta   90.00
_cell.angle_gamma   90.00
#
_symmetry.space_group_name_H-M   'P 1'
#
loop_
_entity.id
_entity.type
_entity.pdbx_description
1 polymer ?
#
loop_
_entity_poly.entity_id
_entity_poly.type
_entity_poly.pdbx_seq_one_letter_code
_entity_poly.pdbx_strand_id
1 'polypeptide(L)'
;MNKHEFRVGIEVGGTFTDLVASDGYQIKTAKVPRTPSTPDEGAMNAIRAAELDISQIKELVHGSTVATNAVLERKGGRVCLFVTKGTRDILLLQRHDRRSIYDLHYKKPEPVVARHDTYEIKERISPDGAIVLDIDEDHAREQIKTALRDGRFDSAAICFLHSYTNSRHERLLKELIQQEFPSLPITCSCDVTREFREYERASTTTLAAYVQPVIAGYIKRFSASLTKQGFKGRFSIMQSNGGRMPAEAMSKNAISALFSGPAAGVVGAIRGISSAGYDNLITLDMGGTSCLLYTSPSPRD
;
A
#
# COMPACT_ATOMS: atom_id res chain seq x y z
N MET A 1 -22.18 -23.52 27.47
CA MET A 1 -20.73 -23.43 27.32
C MET A 1 -20.44 -22.09 26.62
N ASN A 2 -19.84 -21.12 27.34
CA ASN A 2 -19.38 -19.89 26.68
C ASN A 2 -18.37 -20.26 25.61
N LYS A 3 -18.70 -20.01 24.34
CA LYS A 3 -17.71 -20.17 23.24
C LYS A 3 -16.63 -19.12 23.48
N HIS A 4 -15.41 -19.56 23.78
CA HIS A 4 -14.26 -18.68 23.85
C HIS A 4 -14.03 -18.04 22.49
N GLU A 5 -14.18 -16.71 22.39
CA GLU A 5 -13.98 -15.95 21.17
C GLU A 5 -12.53 -15.43 21.12
N PHE A 6 -11.78 -15.84 20.12
CA PHE A 6 -10.38 -15.43 19.98
C PHE A 6 -10.22 -14.10 19.21
N ARG A 7 -9.27 -13.29 19.67
CA ARG A 7 -8.65 -12.23 18.89
C ARG A 7 -7.31 -12.75 18.39
N VAL A 8 -7.08 -12.66 17.09
CA VAL A 8 -5.92 -13.26 16.43
C VAL A 8 -5.12 -12.19 15.71
N GLY A 9 -3.82 -12.15 15.95
CA GLY A 9 -2.85 -11.40 15.17
C GLY A 9 -2.02 -12.35 14.33
N ILE A 10 -1.88 -12.07 13.04
CA ILE A 10 -1.02 -12.83 12.13
C ILE A 10 -0.06 -11.86 11.45
N GLU A 11 1.23 -12.18 11.48
CA GLU A 11 2.27 -11.48 10.71
C GLU A 11 2.86 -12.42 9.66
N VAL A 12 2.74 -12.04 8.38
CA VAL A 12 3.42 -12.72 7.29
C VAL A 12 4.71 -11.98 6.96
N GLY A 13 5.78 -12.43 7.58
CA GLY A 13 7.12 -11.87 7.40
C GLY A 13 7.87 -12.40 6.18
N GLY A 14 9.15 -12.02 6.08
CA GLY A 14 10.04 -12.45 4.98
C GLY A 14 10.46 -13.92 5.05
N THR A 15 10.48 -14.55 6.23
CA THR A 15 10.98 -15.91 6.45
C THR A 15 9.94 -16.81 7.10
N PHE A 16 9.18 -16.28 8.05
CA PHE A 16 8.18 -17.00 8.81
C PHE A 16 6.85 -16.26 8.78
N THR A 17 5.80 -17.01 9.10
CA THR A 17 4.49 -16.47 9.47
C THR A 17 4.28 -16.74 10.95
N ASP A 18 4.06 -15.69 11.71
CA ASP A 18 3.85 -15.74 13.15
C ASP A 18 2.37 -15.48 13.47
N LEU A 19 1.83 -16.21 14.43
CA LEU A 19 0.46 -16.07 14.91
C LEU A 19 0.45 -15.96 16.42
N VAL A 20 -0.36 -15.04 16.94
CA VAL A 20 -0.73 -14.94 18.35
C VAL A 20 -2.25 -14.83 18.45
N ALA A 21 -2.86 -15.65 19.29
CA ALA A 21 -4.29 -15.63 19.57
C ALA A 21 -4.55 -15.56 21.07
N SER A 22 -5.55 -14.80 21.48
CA SER A 22 -5.98 -14.72 22.88
C SER A 22 -7.49 -14.64 22.98
N ASP A 23 -8.05 -15.34 23.96
CA ASP A 23 -9.45 -15.25 24.38
C ASP A 23 -9.61 -14.45 25.70
N GLY A 24 -8.51 -13.84 26.19
CA GLY A 24 -8.43 -13.12 27.45
C GLY A 24 -7.98 -13.98 28.64
N TYR A 25 -8.01 -15.31 28.53
CA TYR A 25 -7.59 -16.25 29.59
C TYR A 25 -6.33 -17.04 29.19
N GLN A 26 -6.22 -17.40 27.92
CA GLN A 26 -5.09 -18.14 27.37
C GLN A 26 -4.53 -17.44 26.15
N ILE A 27 -3.25 -17.69 25.90
CA ILE A 27 -2.55 -17.26 24.70
C ILE A 27 -2.11 -18.51 23.94
N LYS A 28 -2.42 -18.56 22.64
CA LYS A 28 -1.92 -19.55 21.72
C LYS A 28 -0.95 -18.88 20.75
N THR A 29 0.15 -19.52 20.43
CA THR A 29 1.12 -19.02 19.46
C THR A 29 1.45 -20.09 18.43
N ALA A 30 1.73 -19.69 17.22
CA ALA A 30 2.25 -20.56 16.17
C ALA A 30 3.27 -19.81 15.32
N LYS A 31 4.27 -20.52 14.85
CA LYS A 31 5.27 -20.03 13.90
C LYS A 31 5.45 -21.08 12.82
N VAL A 32 5.21 -20.70 11.56
CA VAL A 32 5.33 -21.60 10.41
C VAL A 32 6.24 -21.00 9.35
N PRO A 33 6.91 -21.80 8.53
CA PRO A 33 7.71 -21.30 7.42
C PRO A 33 6.84 -20.48 6.44
N ARG A 34 7.43 -19.44 5.86
CA ARG A 34 6.76 -18.64 4.82
C ARG A 34 6.48 -19.50 3.57
N THR A 35 5.36 -19.25 2.93
CA THR A 35 4.99 -19.73 1.59
C THR A 35 5.10 -18.57 0.58
N PRO A 36 6.25 -18.36 -0.09
CA PRO A 36 6.51 -17.16 -0.88
C PRO A 36 5.51 -16.91 -2.01
N SER A 37 5.08 -17.99 -2.69
CA SER A 37 4.12 -17.93 -3.81
C SER A 37 2.67 -17.73 -3.36
N THR A 38 2.33 -18.17 -2.14
CA THR A 38 0.97 -18.17 -1.58
C THR A 38 0.97 -17.70 -0.12
N PRO A 39 1.24 -16.40 0.14
CA PRO A 39 1.32 -15.90 1.52
C PRO A 39 0.02 -16.06 2.32
N ASP A 40 -1.12 -16.10 1.65
CA ASP A 40 -2.43 -16.40 2.21
C ASP A 40 -2.52 -17.84 2.75
N GLU A 41 -1.90 -18.81 2.09
CA GLU A 41 -1.79 -20.19 2.62
C GLU A 41 -0.90 -20.25 3.85
N GLY A 42 0.17 -19.46 3.91
CA GLY A 42 1.03 -19.36 5.08
C GLY A 42 0.25 -18.88 6.31
N ALA A 43 -0.61 -17.88 6.15
CA ALA A 43 -1.48 -17.41 7.22
C ALA A 43 -2.50 -18.49 7.66
N MET A 44 -3.08 -19.23 6.71
CA MET A 44 -3.98 -20.34 7.02
C MET A 44 -3.27 -21.51 7.72
N ASN A 45 -2.01 -21.81 7.34
CA ASN A 45 -1.19 -22.81 8.00
C ASN A 45 -0.89 -22.44 9.46
N ALA A 46 -0.63 -21.16 9.73
CA ALA A 46 -0.43 -20.68 11.10
C ALA A 46 -1.69 -20.85 11.96
N ILE A 47 -2.88 -20.60 11.43
CA ILE A 47 -4.15 -20.84 12.11
C ILE A 47 -4.32 -22.33 12.46
N ARG A 48 -4.02 -23.21 11.51
CA ARG A 48 -4.07 -24.69 11.75
C ARG A 48 -3.05 -25.13 12.80
N ALA A 49 -1.81 -24.63 12.70
CA ALA A 49 -0.76 -24.97 13.66
C ALA A 49 -1.05 -24.50 15.10
N ALA A 50 -1.82 -23.40 15.24
CA ALA A 50 -2.31 -22.93 16.53
C ALA A 50 -3.54 -23.72 17.05
N GLU A 51 -4.03 -24.72 16.30
CA GLU A 51 -5.25 -25.47 16.62
C GLU A 51 -6.43 -24.56 16.96
N LEU A 52 -6.66 -23.56 16.11
CA LEU A 52 -7.75 -22.61 16.25
C LEU A 52 -8.94 -23.02 15.37
N ASP A 53 -10.12 -23.07 15.97
CA ASP A 53 -11.36 -23.12 15.21
C ASP A 53 -11.67 -21.74 14.65
N ILE A 54 -11.62 -21.62 13.33
CA ILE A 54 -11.82 -20.35 12.60
C ILE A 54 -13.19 -19.74 12.90
N SER A 55 -14.20 -20.56 13.19
CA SER A 55 -15.55 -20.08 13.54
C SER A 55 -15.60 -19.36 14.89
N GLN A 56 -14.58 -19.55 15.74
CA GLN A 56 -14.43 -18.89 17.06
C GLN A 56 -13.57 -17.64 17.00
N ILE A 57 -13.02 -17.29 15.85
CA ILE A 57 -12.22 -16.08 15.69
C ILE A 57 -13.18 -14.89 15.49
N LYS A 58 -13.26 -14.01 16.50
CA LYS A 58 -14.05 -12.78 16.47
C LYS A 58 -13.39 -11.65 15.72
N GLU A 59 -12.07 -11.56 15.83
CA GLU A 59 -11.26 -10.51 15.24
C GLU A 59 -9.94 -11.09 14.75
N LEU A 60 -9.63 -10.83 13.50
CA LEU A 60 -8.36 -11.18 12.87
C LEU A 60 -7.70 -9.89 12.38
N VAL A 61 -6.52 -9.62 12.93
CA VAL A 61 -5.67 -8.50 12.52
C VAL A 61 -4.44 -9.06 11.83
N HIS A 62 -4.16 -8.55 10.64
CA HIS A 62 -3.11 -9.09 9.80
C HIS A 62 -2.09 -8.02 9.43
N GLY A 63 -0.82 -8.28 9.77
CA GLY A 63 0.34 -7.58 9.26
C GLY A 63 0.96 -8.35 8.11
N SER A 64 1.52 -7.66 7.12
CA SER A 64 2.11 -8.33 5.98
C SER A 64 3.20 -7.51 5.31
N THR A 65 4.28 -8.17 4.95
CA THR A 65 5.36 -7.59 4.13
C THR A 65 5.11 -7.71 2.63
N VAL A 66 3.93 -8.19 2.19
CA VAL A 66 3.61 -8.41 0.76
C VAL A 66 3.77 -7.13 -0.07
N ALA A 67 3.24 -6.00 0.41
CA ALA A 67 3.37 -4.71 -0.29
C ALA A 67 4.84 -4.26 -0.36
N THR A 68 5.56 -4.32 0.76
CA THR A 68 6.97 -3.94 0.85
C THR A 68 7.83 -4.81 -0.06
N ASN A 69 7.62 -6.13 -0.04
CA ASN A 69 8.35 -7.05 -0.90
C ASN A 69 8.05 -6.82 -2.38
N ALA A 70 6.79 -6.52 -2.75
CA ALA A 70 6.45 -6.19 -4.13
C ALA A 70 7.24 -4.97 -4.66
N VAL A 71 7.48 -3.96 -3.80
CA VAL A 71 8.30 -2.79 -4.16
C VAL A 71 9.79 -3.15 -4.24
N LEU A 72 10.32 -3.82 -3.20
CA LEU A 72 11.75 -4.16 -3.13
C LEU A 72 12.19 -5.14 -4.23
N GLU A 73 11.36 -6.13 -4.53
CA GLU A 73 11.61 -7.13 -5.57
C GLU A 73 11.19 -6.67 -6.98
N ARG A 74 10.65 -5.46 -7.12
CA ARG A 74 10.11 -4.93 -8.37
C ARG A 74 9.04 -5.84 -9.02
N LYS A 75 8.16 -6.42 -8.20
CA LYS A 75 7.08 -7.36 -8.59
C LYS A 75 5.67 -6.78 -8.39
N GLY A 76 5.50 -5.48 -8.54
CA GLY A 76 4.17 -4.84 -8.55
C GLY A 76 3.49 -4.90 -9.92
N GLY A 77 2.31 -4.31 -10.03
CA GLY A 77 1.57 -4.18 -11.28
C GLY A 77 2.22 -3.16 -12.22
N ARG A 78 2.03 -3.34 -13.51
CA ARG A 78 2.42 -2.33 -14.50
C ARG A 78 1.43 -1.16 -14.46
N VAL A 79 1.96 0.05 -14.25
CA VAL A 79 1.15 1.26 -14.03
C VAL A 79 1.22 2.18 -15.25
N CYS A 80 0.05 2.69 -15.68
CA CYS A 80 -0.07 3.84 -16.56
C CYS A 80 -0.19 5.10 -15.71
N LEU A 81 0.63 6.13 -15.97
CA LEU A 81 0.59 7.40 -15.25
C LEU A 81 0.04 8.51 -16.16
N PHE A 82 -1.01 9.19 -15.70
CA PHE A 82 -1.54 10.41 -16.31
C PHE A 82 -1.12 11.64 -15.51
N VAL A 83 -0.55 12.63 -16.20
CA VAL A 83 -0.03 13.87 -15.60
C VAL A 83 -0.51 15.09 -16.37
N THR A 84 -0.43 16.26 -15.75
CA THR A 84 -0.63 17.55 -16.42
C THR A 84 0.36 17.73 -17.56
N LYS A 85 -0.09 18.24 -18.71
CA LYS A 85 0.80 18.53 -19.85
C LYS A 85 1.98 19.42 -19.43
N GLY A 86 3.20 18.98 -19.81
CA GLY A 86 4.48 19.61 -19.46
C GLY A 86 5.14 19.02 -18.22
N THR A 87 4.56 18.00 -17.57
CA THR A 87 5.12 17.37 -16.35
C THR A 87 5.46 15.88 -16.51
N ARG A 88 5.55 15.39 -17.76
CA ARG A 88 5.81 13.99 -18.08
C ARG A 88 7.07 13.42 -17.43
N ASP A 89 8.07 14.27 -17.25
CA ASP A 89 9.38 13.86 -16.79
C ASP A 89 9.56 13.94 -15.26
N ILE A 90 8.49 14.23 -14.51
CA ILE A 90 8.57 14.47 -13.05
C ILE A 90 9.21 13.33 -12.28
N LEU A 91 8.84 12.07 -12.59
CA LEU A 91 9.41 10.89 -11.93
C LEU A 91 10.87 10.63 -12.31
N LEU A 92 11.29 11.06 -13.50
CA LEU A 92 12.65 10.91 -14.00
C LEU A 92 13.56 12.01 -13.42
N LEU A 93 13.06 13.25 -13.41
CA LEU A 93 13.79 14.41 -12.90
C LEU A 93 13.96 14.37 -11.38
N GLN A 94 12.96 13.85 -10.68
CA GLN A 94 12.94 13.78 -9.21
C GLN A 94 13.14 15.18 -8.60
N ARG A 95 13.94 15.32 -7.56
CA ARG A 95 14.31 16.61 -6.94
C ARG A 95 15.55 17.26 -7.54
N HIS A 96 16.03 16.77 -8.68
CA HIS A 96 17.29 17.21 -9.34
C HIS A 96 18.56 17.00 -8.50
N ASP A 97 18.46 16.36 -7.33
CA ASP A 97 19.61 16.05 -6.49
C ASP A 97 20.43 14.86 -7.02
N ARG A 98 21.71 14.85 -6.69
CA ARG A 98 22.63 13.75 -6.94
C ARG A 98 23.37 13.41 -5.66
N ARG A 99 23.48 12.15 -5.33
CA ARG A 99 24.31 11.70 -4.19
C ARG A 99 25.79 12.00 -4.38
N SER A 100 26.25 11.96 -5.64
CA SER A 100 27.60 12.32 -6.02
C SER A 100 27.54 13.32 -7.18
N ILE A 101 27.92 14.57 -6.93
CA ILE A 101 27.82 15.68 -7.90
C ILE A 101 28.82 15.50 -9.03
N TYR A 102 30.01 14.96 -8.74
CA TYR A 102 31.12 14.82 -9.69
C TYR A 102 31.21 13.44 -10.37
N ASP A 103 30.27 12.54 -10.08
CA ASP A 103 30.21 11.22 -10.72
C ASP A 103 29.52 11.33 -12.09
N LEU A 104 30.29 11.25 -13.16
CA LEU A 104 29.79 11.29 -14.54
C LEU A 104 28.95 10.05 -14.90
N HIS A 105 29.10 8.94 -14.15
CA HIS A 105 28.38 7.70 -14.38
C HIS A 105 27.20 7.52 -13.40
N TYR A 106 26.90 8.55 -12.60
CA TYR A 106 25.80 8.50 -11.65
C TYR A 106 24.47 8.19 -12.32
N LYS A 107 23.83 7.11 -11.88
CA LYS A 107 22.50 6.74 -12.31
C LYS A 107 21.52 6.95 -11.16
N LYS A 108 20.46 7.69 -11.41
CA LYS A 108 19.34 7.79 -10.45
C LYS A 108 18.63 6.45 -10.33
N PRO A 109 18.01 6.17 -9.15
CA PRO A 109 17.12 5.02 -9.02
C PRO A 109 16.00 5.09 -10.06
N GLU A 110 15.76 3.98 -10.74
CA GLU A 110 14.67 3.90 -11.73
C GLU A 110 13.31 4.02 -11.04
N PRO A 111 12.42 4.88 -11.54
CA PRO A 111 11.05 4.96 -11.04
C PRO A 111 10.28 3.67 -11.33
N VAL A 112 9.16 3.45 -10.63
CA VAL A 112 8.30 2.29 -10.87
C VAL A 112 7.47 2.42 -12.15
N VAL A 113 7.34 3.64 -12.67
CA VAL A 113 6.67 3.93 -13.95
C VAL A 113 7.70 4.53 -14.90
N ALA A 114 7.86 3.89 -16.05
CA ALA A 114 8.77 4.37 -17.09
C ALA A 114 8.20 5.61 -17.81
N ARG A 115 9.08 6.44 -18.36
CA ARG A 115 8.68 7.64 -19.11
C ARG A 115 7.68 7.36 -20.24
N HIS A 116 7.83 6.24 -20.94
CA HIS A 116 6.95 5.87 -22.06
C HIS A 116 5.56 5.38 -21.60
N ASP A 117 5.40 5.05 -20.31
CA ASP A 117 4.13 4.68 -19.68
C ASP A 117 3.48 5.89 -18.97
N THR A 118 4.01 7.11 -19.20
CA THR A 118 3.46 8.38 -18.69
C THR A 118 2.82 9.17 -19.82
N TYR A 119 1.57 9.55 -19.64
CA TYR A 119 0.73 10.25 -20.63
C TYR A 119 0.29 11.61 -20.11
N GLU A 120 0.27 12.59 -21.00
CA GLU A 120 -0.02 13.97 -20.66
C GLU A 120 -1.46 14.33 -21.03
N ILE A 121 -2.14 14.99 -20.10
CA ILE A 121 -3.50 15.51 -20.29
C ILE A 121 -3.43 17.03 -20.34
N LYS A 122 -4.12 17.61 -21.33
CA LYS A 122 -4.27 19.06 -21.46
C LYS A 122 -5.26 19.55 -20.42
N GLU A 123 -4.75 20.07 -19.34
CA GLU A 123 -5.48 20.69 -18.24
C GLU A 123 -4.54 21.57 -17.42
N ARG A 124 -5.06 22.50 -16.62
CA ARG A 124 -4.28 23.27 -15.67
C ARG A 124 -5.14 23.82 -14.55
N ILE A 125 -4.71 23.53 -13.31
CA ILE A 125 -5.19 24.16 -12.09
C ILE A 125 -4.06 25.00 -11.51
N SER A 126 -4.38 26.19 -11.00
CA SER A 126 -3.44 27.09 -10.34
C SER A 126 -3.25 26.70 -8.85
N PRO A 127 -2.21 27.23 -8.17
CA PRO A 127 -1.94 26.92 -6.77
C PRO A 127 -3.08 27.29 -5.80
N ASP A 128 -3.89 28.30 -6.14
CA ASP A 128 -5.07 28.72 -5.40
C ASP A 128 -6.34 27.90 -5.71
N GLY A 129 -6.23 26.94 -6.63
CA GLY A 129 -7.31 26.03 -7.01
C GLY A 129 -8.22 26.54 -8.14
N ALA A 130 -7.92 27.70 -8.74
CA ALA A 130 -8.66 28.17 -9.90
C ALA A 130 -8.34 27.35 -11.15
N ILE A 131 -9.33 27.15 -12.02
CA ILE A 131 -9.15 26.44 -13.28
C ILE A 131 -8.58 27.42 -14.29
N VAL A 132 -7.33 27.22 -14.71
CA VAL A 132 -6.64 28.01 -15.73
C VAL A 132 -6.94 27.46 -17.13
N LEU A 133 -6.97 26.14 -17.25
CA LEU A 133 -7.34 25.43 -18.47
C LEU A 133 -8.19 24.24 -18.07
N ASP A 134 -9.44 24.21 -18.51
CA ASP A 134 -10.33 23.08 -18.24
C ASP A 134 -9.85 21.85 -19.04
N ILE A 135 -10.26 20.65 -18.58
CA ILE A 135 -9.86 19.42 -19.23
C ILE A 135 -10.58 19.30 -20.59
N ASP A 136 -9.81 19.06 -21.63
CA ASP A 136 -10.32 18.73 -22.95
C ASP A 136 -10.69 17.24 -22.95
N GLU A 137 -11.99 16.93 -22.84
CA GLU A 137 -12.48 15.55 -22.73
C GLU A 137 -12.18 14.71 -23.96
N ASP A 138 -12.27 15.27 -25.17
CA ASP A 138 -12.00 14.54 -26.41
C ASP A 138 -10.53 14.14 -26.47
N HIS A 139 -9.63 15.08 -26.17
CA HIS A 139 -8.20 14.80 -26.05
C HIS A 139 -7.93 13.79 -24.94
N ALA A 140 -8.59 13.93 -23.77
CA ALA A 140 -8.41 12.99 -22.66
C ALA A 140 -8.82 11.58 -23.06
N ARG A 141 -9.96 11.39 -23.74
CA ARG A 141 -10.42 10.09 -24.25
C ARG A 141 -9.45 9.50 -25.28
N GLU A 142 -8.88 10.32 -26.15
CA GLU A 142 -7.86 9.89 -27.11
C GLU A 142 -6.60 9.39 -26.38
N GLN A 143 -6.12 10.13 -25.36
CA GLN A 143 -4.98 9.72 -24.56
C GLN A 143 -5.27 8.44 -23.75
N ILE A 144 -6.46 8.30 -23.17
CA ILE A 144 -6.91 7.08 -22.48
C ILE A 144 -6.86 5.88 -23.43
N LYS A 145 -7.44 6.00 -24.61
CA LYS A 145 -7.44 4.92 -25.61
C LYS A 145 -6.03 4.57 -26.07
N THR A 146 -5.19 5.58 -26.32
CA THR A 146 -3.79 5.37 -26.71
C THR A 146 -3.01 4.63 -25.63
N ALA A 147 -3.26 4.97 -24.36
CA ALA A 147 -2.57 4.34 -23.23
C ALA A 147 -3.06 2.91 -22.97
N LEU A 148 -4.37 2.69 -22.93
CA LEU A 148 -4.97 1.53 -22.27
C LEU A 148 -5.52 0.45 -23.24
N ARG A 149 -5.67 0.73 -24.54
CA ARG A 149 -6.29 -0.22 -25.49
C ARG A 149 -5.61 -1.59 -25.57
N ASP A 150 -4.29 -1.64 -25.32
CA ASP A 150 -3.51 -2.88 -25.46
C ASP A 150 -3.63 -3.78 -24.22
N GLY A 151 -4.36 -3.36 -23.17
CA GLY A 151 -4.56 -4.11 -21.94
C GLY A 151 -3.29 -4.45 -21.16
N ARG A 152 -2.20 -3.74 -21.42
CA ARG A 152 -0.87 -4.03 -20.86
C ARG A 152 -0.65 -3.51 -19.43
N PHE A 153 -1.59 -2.73 -18.90
CA PHE A 153 -1.49 -2.11 -17.58
C PHE A 153 -2.44 -2.79 -16.59
N ASP A 154 -1.92 -3.03 -15.39
CA ASP A 154 -2.66 -3.61 -14.28
C ASP A 154 -3.39 -2.56 -13.45
N SER A 155 -2.98 -1.29 -13.57
CA SER A 155 -3.59 -0.15 -12.88
C SER A 155 -3.24 1.17 -13.56
N ALA A 156 -3.97 2.24 -13.21
CA ALA A 156 -3.68 3.61 -13.62
C ALA A 156 -3.46 4.51 -12.40
N ALA A 157 -2.52 5.45 -12.53
CA ALA A 157 -2.28 6.53 -11.58
C ALA A 157 -2.60 7.87 -12.25
N ILE A 158 -3.23 8.78 -11.52
CA ILE A 158 -3.52 10.16 -11.97
C ILE A 158 -2.87 11.11 -10.96
N CYS A 159 -2.00 11.98 -11.45
CA CYS A 159 -1.35 13.00 -10.61
C CYS A 159 -1.25 14.32 -11.37
N PHE A 160 -2.22 15.21 -11.17
CA PHE A 160 -2.24 16.51 -11.79
C PHE A 160 -1.66 17.59 -10.88
N LEU A 161 -1.16 18.66 -11.50
CA LEU A 161 -0.67 19.82 -10.73
C LEU A 161 -1.82 20.42 -9.91
N HIS A 162 -1.49 20.76 -8.66
CA HIS A 162 -2.38 21.42 -7.70
C HIS A 162 -3.72 20.71 -7.41
N SER A 163 -3.84 19.41 -7.74
CA SER A 163 -5.05 18.63 -7.43
C SER A 163 -5.26 18.42 -5.92
N TYR A 164 -4.27 18.70 -5.08
CA TYR A 164 -4.42 18.76 -3.62
C TYR A 164 -5.33 19.92 -3.19
N THR A 165 -5.36 21.01 -3.94
CA THR A 165 -6.25 22.16 -3.72
C THR A 165 -7.61 21.97 -4.40
N ASN A 166 -7.61 21.54 -5.68
CA ASN A 166 -8.81 21.28 -6.45
C ASN A 166 -8.69 19.98 -7.23
N SER A 167 -9.42 18.96 -6.81
CA SER A 167 -9.35 17.60 -7.36
C SER A 167 -10.27 17.36 -8.56
N ARG A 168 -10.98 18.36 -9.06
CA ARG A 168 -12.03 18.23 -10.09
C ARG A 168 -11.53 17.50 -11.33
N HIS A 169 -10.36 17.86 -11.86
CA HIS A 169 -9.82 17.26 -13.09
C HIS A 169 -9.38 15.81 -12.89
N GLU A 170 -8.78 15.46 -11.75
CA GLU A 170 -8.46 14.05 -11.44
C GLU A 170 -9.72 13.20 -11.34
N ARG A 171 -10.79 13.73 -10.72
CA ARG A 171 -12.09 13.04 -10.63
C ARG A 171 -12.71 12.82 -11.99
N LEU A 172 -12.74 13.86 -12.83
CA LEU A 172 -13.25 13.76 -14.17
C LEU A 172 -12.49 12.73 -15.02
N LEU A 173 -11.14 12.78 -15.01
CA LEU A 173 -10.35 11.80 -15.77
C LEU A 173 -10.58 10.38 -15.25
N LYS A 174 -10.70 10.19 -13.93
CA LYS A 174 -11.05 8.89 -13.35
C LYS A 174 -12.39 8.36 -13.87
N GLU A 175 -13.42 9.22 -13.93
CA GLU A 175 -14.74 8.86 -14.46
C GLU A 175 -14.66 8.47 -15.94
N LEU A 176 -13.92 9.24 -16.75
CA LEU A 176 -13.72 8.93 -18.16
C LEU A 176 -13.02 7.57 -18.37
N ILE A 177 -11.98 7.27 -17.56
CA ILE A 177 -11.31 5.96 -17.62
C ILE A 177 -12.27 4.86 -17.18
N GLN A 178 -13.04 5.05 -16.11
CA GLN A 178 -13.97 4.04 -15.61
C GLN A 178 -15.10 3.71 -16.57
N GLN A 179 -15.53 4.67 -17.39
CA GLN A 179 -16.53 4.46 -18.44
C GLN A 179 -16.04 3.48 -19.52
N GLU A 180 -14.77 3.56 -19.91
CA GLU A 180 -14.19 2.74 -20.97
C GLU A 180 -13.50 1.46 -20.42
N PHE A 181 -12.93 1.52 -19.21
CA PHE A 181 -12.20 0.44 -18.56
C PHE A 181 -12.67 0.23 -17.11
N PRO A 182 -13.89 -0.25 -16.88
CA PRO A 182 -14.53 -0.30 -15.55
C PRO A 182 -13.82 -1.22 -14.55
N SER A 183 -13.05 -2.21 -15.01
CA SER A 183 -12.30 -3.14 -14.17
C SER A 183 -10.89 -2.67 -13.82
N LEU A 184 -10.39 -1.59 -14.45
CA LEU A 184 -9.03 -1.10 -14.19
C LEU A 184 -8.97 -0.35 -12.86
N PRO A 185 -8.13 -0.74 -11.91
CA PRO A 185 -7.92 0.02 -10.69
C PRO A 185 -7.28 1.38 -10.99
N ILE A 186 -7.83 2.44 -10.40
CA ILE A 186 -7.36 3.81 -10.62
C ILE A 186 -7.05 4.47 -9.28
N THR A 187 -5.85 5.01 -9.16
CA THR A 187 -5.38 5.77 -8.00
C THR A 187 -5.22 7.24 -8.37
N CYS A 188 -5.99 8.12 -7.73
CA CYS A 188 -5.84 9.57 -7.85
C CYS A 188 -4.93 10.11 -6.75
N SER A 189 -4.07 11.06 -7.06
CA SER A 189 -3.17 11.66 -6.08
C SER A 189 -3.93 12.38 -4.96
N CYS A 190 -5.07 12.97 -5.26
CA CYS A 190 -5.95 13.61 -4.27
C CYS A 190 -6.57 12.65 -3.25
N ASP A 191 -6.57 11.32 -3.52
CA ASP A 191 -7.03 10.29 -2.59
C ASP A 191 -5.89 9.75 -1.72
N VAL A 192 -4.64 9.87 -2.18
CA VAL A 192 -3.46 9.31 -1.52
C VAL A 192 -2.78 10.34 -0.64
N THR A 193 -2.52 11.53 -1.19
CA THR A 193 -1.84 12.61 -0.47
C THR A 193 -2.32 13.97 -0.96
N ARG A 194 -2.74 14.83 -0.03
CA ARG A 194 -3.18 16.21 -0.31
C ARG A 194 -2.12 17.22 0.10
N GLU A 195 -0.89 16.94 -0.26
CA GLU A 195 0.24 17.80 0.03
C GLU A 195 0.74 18.47 -1.25
N PHE A 196 1.41 19.61 -1.13
CA PHE A 196 2.15 20.22 -2.23
C PHE A 196 3.39 19.34 -2.56
N ARG A 197 4.18 19.70 -3.56
CA ARG A 197 5.35 18.99 -4.11
C ARG A 197 4.95 17.86 -5.07
N GLU A 198 5.14 18.15 -6.32
CA GLU A 198 4.68 17.33 -7.45
C GLU A 198 5.37 15.97 -7.51
N TYR A 199 6.68 15.93 -7.23
CA TYR A 199 7.45 14.68 -7.30
C TYR A 199 7.02 13.69 -6.23
N GLU A 200 6.90 14.13 -4.98
CA GLU A 200 6.49 13.29 -3.85
C GLU A 200 5.07 12.75 -4.05
N ARG A 201 4.18 13.59 -4.55
CA ARG A 201 2.80 13.18 -4.87
C ARG A 201 2.77 12.16 -6.00
N ALA A 202 3.47 12.42 -7.11
CA ALA A 202 3.54 11.50 -8.24
C ALA A 202 4.20 10.17 -7.84
N SER A 203 5.29 10.21 -7.07
CA SER A 203 5.98 9.04 -6.55
C SER A 203 5.08 8.19 -5.65
N THR A 204 4.41 8.81 -4.67
CA THR A 204 3.51 8.11 -3.74
C THR A 204 2.29 7.53 -4.48
N THR A 205 1.71 8.29 -5.42
CA THR A 205 0.55 7.86 -6.20
C THR A 205 0.88 6.68 -7.11
N THR A 206 2.04 6.72 -7.76
CA THR A 206 2.49 5.61 -8.61
C THR A 206 2.84 4.36 -7.81
N LEU A 207 3.46 4.51 -6.62
CA LEU A 207 3.68 3.39 -5.71
C LEU A 207 2.36 2.79 -5.22
N ALA A 208 1.37 3.62 -4.89
CA ALA A 208 0.04 3.16 -4.51
C ALA A 208 -0.60 2.33 -5.62
N ALA A 209 -0.61 2.84 -6.86
CA ALA A 209 -1.12 2.12 -8.02
C ALA A 209 -0.33 0.84 -8.32
N TYR A 210 0.99 0.86 -8.10
CA TYR A 210 1.89 -0.27 -8.33
C TYR A 210 1.64 -1.46 -7.39
N VAL A 211 1.37 -1.19 -6.11
CA VAL A 211 1.12 -2.25 -5.12
C VAL A 211 -0.34 -2.69 -5.05
N GLN A 212 -1.27 -1.87 -5.53
CA GLN A 212 -2.70 -2.12 -5.42
C GLN A 212 -3.16 -3.45 -6.01
N PRO A 213 -2.79 -3.89 -7.24
CA PRO A 213 -3.22 -5.16 -7.80
C PRO A 213 -2.73 -6.35 -6.96
N VAL A 214 -1.50 -6.29 -6.47
CA VAL A 214 -0.88 -7.33 -5.64
C VAL A 214 -1.63 -7.47 -4.31
N ILE A 215 -1.85 -6.35 -3.62
CA ILE A 215 -2.53 -6.33 -2.32
C ILE A 215 -4.01 -6.70 -2.46
N ALA A 216 -4.72 -6.17 -3.46
CA ALA A 216 -6.12 -6.50 -3.70
C ALA A 216 -6.30 -7.99 -4.01
N GLY A 217 -5.44 -8.56 -4.86
CA GLY A 217 -5.42 -9.99 -5.16
C GLY A 217 -5.15 -10.85 -3.92
N TYR A 218 -4.17 -10.47 -3.12
CA TYR A 218 -3.84 -11.15 -1.87
C TYR A 218 -5.01 -11.13 -0.87
N ILE A 219 -5.57 -9.95 -0.59
CA ILE A 219 -6.69 -9.80 0.35
C ILE A 219 -7.90 -10.61 -0.13
N LYS A 220 -8.21 -10.58 -1.44
CA LYS A 220 -9.32 -11.33 -2.03
C LYS A 220 -9.16 -12.83 -1.80
N ARG A 221 -7.98 -13.42 -2.07
CA ARG A 221 -7.72 -14.86 -1.85
C ARG A 221 -7.81 -15.20 -0.36
N PHE A 222 -7.18 -14.40 0.52
CA PHE A 222 -7.20 -14.69 1.94
C PHE A 222 -8.61 -14.58 2.54
N SER A 223 -9.37 -13.53 2.19
CA SER A 223 -10.77 -13.39 2.61
C SER A 223 -11.63 -14.57 2.14
N ALA A 224 -11.46 -15.02 0.89
CA ALA A 224 -12.19 -16.17 0.35
C ALA A 224 -11.83 -17.45 1.13
N SER A 225 -10.56 -17.68 1.45
CA SER A 225 -10.09 -18.82 2.24
C SER A 225 -10.67 -18.81 3.65
N LEU A 226 -10.70 -17.65 4.31
CA LEU A 226 -11.31 -17.48 5.63
C LEU A 226 -12.82 -17.78 5.60
N THR A 227 -13.53 -17.20 4.64
CA THR A 227 -14.98 -17.40 4.47
C THR A 227 -15.32 -18.88 4.22
N LYS A 228 -14.56 -19.53 3.34
CA LYS A 228 -14.73 -20.97 3.03
C LYS A 228 -14.60 -21.87 4.26
N GLN A 229 -13.79 -21.46 5.25
CA GLN A 229 -13.58 -22.20 6.50
C GLN A 229 -14.49 -21.74 7.63
N GLY A 230 -15.49 -20.89 7.35
CA GLY A 230 -16.52 -20.49 8.30
C GLY A 230 -16.18 -19.29 9.18
N PHE A 231 -15.18 -18.47 8.80
CA PHE A 231 -14.89 -17.21 9.47
C PHE A 231 -16.07 -16.24 9.37
N LYS A 232 -16.49 -15.69 10.50
CA LYS A 232 -17.59 -14.71 10.62
C LYS A 232 -17.16 -13.44 11.35
N GLY A 233 -15.92 -13.37 11.78
CA GLY A 233 -15.36 -12.26 12.53
C GLY A 233 -15.00 -11.04 11.67
N ARG A 234 -14.37 -10.06 12.30
CA ARG A 234 -13.84 -8.87 11.62
C ARG A 234 -12.42 -9.14 11.13
N PHE A 235 -12.18 -8.94 9.84
CA PHE A 235 -10.86 -9.02 9.23
C PHE A 235 -10.32 -7.63 8.95
N SER A 236 -9.18 -7.29 9.56
CA SER A 236 -8.52 -5.99 9.44
C SER A 236 -7.04 -6.17 9.08
N ILE A 237 -6.49 -5.21 8.36
CA ILE A 237 -5.07 -5.15 7.98
C ILE A 237 -4.41 -4.00 8.75
N MET A 238 -3.19 -4.23 9.23
CA MET A 238 -2.36 -3.19 9.84
C MET A 238 -1.93 -2.15 8.82
N GLN A 239 -1.86 -0.89 9.27
CA GLN A 239 -1.39 0.24 8.48
C GLN A 239 0.03 0.65 8.89
N SER A 240 0.71 1.37 8.00
CA SER A 240 2.04 1.95 8.23
C SER A 240 2.11 2.95 9.40
N ASN A 241 0.99 3.54 9.78
CA ASN A 241 0.89 4.44 10.95
C ASN A 241 0.60 3.71 12.29
N GLY A 242 0.63 2.36 12.29
CA GLY A 242 0.29 1.54 13.46
C GLY A 242 -1.21 1.38 13.72
N GLY A 243 -2.08 1.99 12.90
CA GLY A 243 -3.51 1.78 12.90
C GLY A 243 -3.92 0.49 12.20
N ARG A 244 -5.22 0.25 12.09
CA ARG A 244 -5.79 -0.87 11.35
C ARG A 244 -6.97 -0.44 10.51
N MET A 245 -7.16 -1.08 9.37
CA MET A 245 -8.22 -0.80 8.42
C MET A 245 -8.93 -2.10 8.04
N PRO A 246 -10.26 -2.09 7.82
CA PRO A 246 -10.96 -3.25 7.25
C PRO A 246 -10.30 -3.72 5.96
N ALA A 247 -10.19 -5.03 5.76
CA ALA A 247 -9.50 -5.61 4.61
C ALA A 247 -10.05 -5.11 3.26
N GLU A 248 -11.36 -4.93 3.15
CA GLU A 248 -11.99 -4.38 1.95
C GLU A 248 -11.55 -2.93 1.64
N ALA A 249 -11.44 -2.08 2.67
CA ALA A 249 -10.97 -0.71 2.51
C ALA A 249 -9.47 -0.68 2.15
N MET A 250 -8.66 -1.59 2.73
CA MET A 250 -7.24 -1.73 2.40
C MET A 250 -7.01 -2.11 0.94
N SER A 251 -7.87 -2.91 0.33
CA SER A 251 -7.76 -3.27 -1.09
C SER A 251 -7.84 -2.05 -2.02
N LYS A 252 -8.47 -0.95 -1.56
CA LYS A 252 -8.59 0.33 -2.28
C LYS A 252 -7.49 1.34 -1.89
N ASN A 253 -6.84 1.16 -0.73
CA ASN A 253 -5.79 2.03 -0.21
C ASN A 253 -4.52 1.23 0.14
N ALA A 254 -4.01 0.50 -0.84
CA ALA A 254 -2.92 -0.45 -0.68
C ALA A 254 -1.60 0.18 -0.20
N ILE A 255 -1.39 1.48 -0.44
CA ILE A 255 -0.18 2.20 0.01
C ILE A 255 -0.04 2.17 1.54
N SER A 256 -1.16 2.20 2.27
CA SER A 256 -1.17 2.14 3.73
C SER A 256 -0.69 0.80 4.31
N ALA A 257 -0.58 -0.26 3.48
CA ALA A 257 -0.03 -1.55 3.89
C ALA A 257 1.51 -1.61 3.85
N LEU A 258 2.17 -0.63 3.22
CA LEU A 258 3.64 -0.56 3.20
C LEU A 258 4.17 -0.41 4.63
N PHE A 259 5.18 -1.22 5.00
CA PHE A 259 5.79 -1.22 6.33
C PHE A 259 4.82 -1.45 7.50
N SER A 260 3.68 -2.08 7.26
CA SER A 260 2.66 -2.32 8.29
C SER A 260 3.12 -3.29 9.39
N GLY A 261 3.91 -4.31 9.05
CA GLY A 261 4.50 -5.24 10.02
C GLY A 261 5.43 -4.54 11.00
N PRO A 262 6.48 -3.83 10.51
CA PRO A 262 7.36 -3.02 11.36
C PRO A 262 6.62 -2.02 12.25
N ALA A 263 5.64 -1.30 11.70
CA ALA A 263 4.83 -0.36 12.47
C ALA A 263 4.05 -1.06 13.60
N ALA A 264 3.50 -2.24 13.32
CA ALA A 264 2.83 -3.06 14.34
C ALA A 264 3.81 -3.51 15.44
N GLY A 265 5.05 -3.89 15.06
CA GLY A 265 6.12 -4.26 16.00
C GLY A 265 6.46 -3.12 16.95
N VAL A 266 6.63 -1.89 16.44
CA VAL A 266 6.88 -0.70 17.27
C VAL A 266 5.74 -0.44 18.25
N VAL A 267 4.49 -0.45 17.77
CA VAL A 267 3.31 -0.24 18.63
C VAL A 267 3.20 -1.35 19.69
N GLY A 268 3.48 -2.59 19.30
CA GLY A 268 3.49 -3.73 20.22
C GLY A 268 4.56 -3.59 21.31
N ALA A 269 5.79 -3.20 20.94
CA ALA A 269 6.89 -2.98 21.87
C ALA A 269 6.58 -1.83 22.84
N ILE A 270 6.07 -0.70 22.37
CA ILE A 270 5.67 0.43 23.21
C ILE A 270 4.64 -0.03 24.25
N ARG A 271 3.58 -0.73 23.83
CA ARG A 271 2.54 -1.21 24.75
C ARG A 271 3.02 -2.26 25.74
N GLY A 272 3.92 -3.15 25.29
CA GLY A 272 4.49 -4.19 26.16
C GLY A 272 5.38 -3.62 27.26
N ILE A 273 6.14 -2.56 26.96
CA ILE A 273 7.11 -1.98 27.91
C ILE A 273 6.50 -0.85 28.76
N SER A 274 5.39 -0.21 28.30
CA SER A 274 4.77 0.88 29.07
C SER A 274 4.37 0.48 30.50
N SER A 275 4.02 -0.78 30.70
CA SER A 275 3.77 -1.33 32.05
C SER A 275 5.00 -1.45 32.93
N ALA A 276 6.22 -1.41 32.35
CA ALA A 276 7.50 -1.47 33.07
C ALA A 276 8.05 -0.09 33.44
N GLY A 277 7.33 1.00 33.10
CA GLY A 277 7.68 2.37 33.54
C GLY A 277 8.80 3.03 32.70
N TYR A 278 9.06 2.56 31.49
CA TYR A 278 10.03 3.19 30.58
C TYR A 278 9.32 4.11 29.60
N ASP A 279 9.70 5.39 29.56
CA ASP A 279 9.16 6.41 28.65
C ASP A 279 9.91 6.50 27.32
N ASN A 280 11.17 6.05 27.29
CA ASN A 280 12.02 6.06 26.10
C ASN A 280 12.47 4.65 25.78
N LEU A 281 12.30 4.23 24.54
CA LEU A 281 12.74 2.92 24.06
C LEU A 281 13.26 2.98 22.64
N ILE A 282 14.17 2.07 22.34
CA ILE A 282 14.65 1.80 20.99
C ILE A 282 14.16 0.41 20.60
N THR A 283 13.47 0.31 19.47
CA THR A 283 13.05 -0.98 18.91
C THR A 283 13.98 -1.38 17.78
N LEU A 284 14.48 -2.60 17.82
CA LEU A 284 15.28 -3.21 16.75
C LEU A 284 14.51 -4.41 16.20
N ASP A 285 14.17 -4.35 14.92
CA ASP A 285 13.58 -5.46 14.17
C ASP A 285 14.56 -5.91 13.09
N MET A 286 15.12 -7.10 13.24
CA MET A 286 16.06 -7.71 12.32
C MET A 286 15.49 -9.01 11.77
N GLY A 287 14.92 -8.93 10.57
CA GLY A 287 14.40 -10.08 9.83
C GLY A 287 15.36 -10.58 8.75
N GLY A 288 14.94 -11.61 8.03
CA GLY A 288 15.73 -12.17 6.91
C GLY A 288 15.79 -11.29 5.66
N THR A 289 14.92 -10.28 5.54
CA THR A 289 14.83 -9.40 4.36
C THR A 289 15.27 -7.97 4.68
N SER A 290 14.94 -7.47 5.87
CA SER A 290 15.22 -6.08 6.29
C SER A 290 15.57 -6.01 7.76
N CYS A 291 16.37 -5.00 8.13
CA CYS A 291 16.65 -4.64 9.50
C CYS A 291 16.18 -3.21 9.74
N LEU A 292 15.37 -3.01 10.77
CA LEU A 292 14.72 -1.75 11.07
C LEU A 292 15.04 -1.34 12.51
N LEU A 293 15.40 -0.07 12.68
CA LEU A 293 15.67 0.55 13.98
C LEU A 293 14.79 1.77 14.17
N TYR A 294 14.02 1.80 15.23
CA TYR A 294 13.14 2.91 15.58
C TYR A 294 13.37 3.38 17.00
N THR A 295 13.24 4.69 17.22
CA THR A 295 13.26 5.34 18.53
C THR A 295 11.87 5.82 18.93
N SER A 296 11.56 5.83 20.23
CA SER A 296 10.33 6.40 20.76
C SER A 296 10.67 7.34 21.93
N PRO A 297 10.21 8.60 21.91
CA PRO A 297 9.42 9.20 20.85
C PRO A 297 10.21 9.27 19.55
N SER A 298 9.55 9.01 18.42
CA SER A 298 10.19 9.17 17.12
C SER A 298 10.39 10.66 16.86
N PRO A 299 11.61 11.12 16.60
CA PRO A 299 11.78 12.47 16.10
C PRO A 299 11.11 12.54 14.73
N ARG A 300 10.12 13.41 14.57
CA ARG A 300 9.64 13.81 13.27
C ARG A 300 10.59 14.86 12.76
N ASP A 301 11.49 14.46 11.88
CA ASP A 301 12.29 15.40 11.10
C ASP A 301 11.45 16.08 10.03
#